data_d1dabeb6ef5ff18d78cdb226a805ff70
#
_entry.id   d1dabeb6ef5ff18d78cdb226a805ff70
#
_cell.length_a   1.000
_cell.length_b   1.000
_cell.length_c   1.000
_cell.angle_alpha   90.00
_cell.angle_beta   90.00
_cell.angle_gamma   90.00
#
_symmetry.space_group_name_H-M   'P 1'
#
loop_
_entity.id
_entity.type
_entity.pdbx_description
1 polymer ?
#
loop_
_entity_poly.entity_id
_entity_poly.type
_entity_poly.pdbx_seq_one_letter_code
_entity_poly.pdbx_strand_id
1 'polypeptide(L)'
;MNLHGIPNDMIQAMSSVCCIVLGPIVQALYSFLARRRIPFGPMARITVAFLMASGGMAYAAGVQKLIYSSGPCFEAPLACPASNDGHIPNDVNVWMQMPIYGALSVAEIFGLATASEVSYEKAPRGMRSVVQAMVQLSACLGALIGIAMSPAARDPYLVAVYASLAGLTALCSAGFWFVFRAYDKGGDGSSARV
;
A
#
# COMPACT_ATOMS: atom_id res chain seq x y z
N MET A 1 -7.73 -20.05 -2.82
CA MET A 1 -7.88 -19.83 -1.37
C MET A 1 -9.27 -20.23 -0.93
N ASN A 2 -9.40 -20.82 0.24
CA ASN A 2 -10.70 -21.24 0.78
C ASN A 2 -11.40 -20.03 1.42
N LEU A 3 -12.48 -19.57 0.80
CA LEU A 3 -13.23 -18.36 1.21
C LEU A 3 -14.24 -18.61 2.33
N HIS A 4 -14.51 -19.87 2.72
CA HIS A 4 -15.51 -20.23 3.72
C HIS A 4 -16.88 -19.52 3.56
N GLY A 5 -17.30 -19.27 2.31
CA GLY A 5 -18.56 -18.59 2.00
C GLY A 5 -18.51 -17.06 2.01
N ILE A 6 -17.37 -16.44 2.18
CA ILE A 6 -17.19 -14.97 2.09
C ILE A 6 -17.13 -14.57 0.61
N PRO A 7 -17.96 -13.64 0.12
CA PRO A 7 -17.84 -13.10 -1.24
C PRO A 7 -16.49 -12.39 -1.45
N ASN A 8 -15.88 -12.55 -2.64
CA ASN A 8 -14.62 -11.90 -2.99
C ASN A 8 -14.62 -10.37 -2.79
N ASP A 9 -15.76 -9.73 -3.04
CA ASP A 9 -15.93 -8.28 -2.90
C ASP A 9 -15.82 -7.80 -1.45
N MET A 10 -16.19 -8.63 -0.48
CA MET A 10 -16.04 -8.30 0.94
C MET A 10 -14.58 -8.22 1.38
N ILE A 11 -13.69 -8.98 0.73
CA ILE A 11 -12.26 -8.96 1.05
C ILE A 11 -11.65 -7.60 0.67
N GLN A 12 -12.07 -7.05 -0.45
CA GLN A 12 -11.62 -5.72 -0.91
C GLN A 12 -12.16 -4.60 -0.01
N ALA A 13 -13.40 -4.72 0.50
CA ALA A 13 -13.97 -3.78 1.47
C ALA A 13 -13.19 -3.77 2.80
N MET A 14 -12.46 -4.84 3.11
CA MET A 14 -11.65 -4.94 4.32
C MET A 14 -10.54 -3.88 4.39
N SER A 15 -9.98 -3.44 3.25
CA SER A 15 -9.02 -2.33 3.20
C SER A 15 -9.64 -1.04 3.78
N SER A 16 -10.87 -0.72 3.37
CA SER A 16 -11.59 0.47 3.89
C SER A 16 -11.88 0.37 5.39
N VAL A 17 -12.26 -0.82 5.86
CA VAL A 17 -12.45 -1.07 7.31
C VAL A 17 -11.14 -0.90 8.07
N CYS A 18 -10.04 -1.44 7.55
CA CYS A 18 -8.72 -1.25 8.13
C CYS A 18 -8.33 0.23 8.19
N CYS A 19 -8.61 1.03 7.16
CA CYS A 19 -8.36 2.48 7.18
C CYS A 19 -9.14 3.20 8.29
N ILE A 20 -10.42 2.84 8.48
CA ILE A 20 -11.26 3.44 9.52
C ILE A 20 -10.74 3.09 10.93
N VAL A 21 -10.32 1.86 11.15
CA VAL A 21 -9.81 1.39 12.44
C VAL A 21 -8.39 1.89 12.71
N LEU A 22 -7.52 1.86 11.71
CA LEU A 22 -6.11 2.25 11.84
C LEU A 22 -5.92 3.77 11.85
N GLY A 23 -6.82 4.54 11.23
CA GLY A 23 -6.75 6.00 11.20
C GLY A 23 -6.57 6.65 12.58
N PRO A 24 -7.44 6.39 13.56
CA PRO A 24 -7.28 6.89 14.93
C PRO A 24 -5.98 6.43 15.61
N ILE A 25 -5.53 5.21 15.33
CA ILE A 25 -4.30 4.65 15.89
C ILE A 25 -3.08 5.40 15.35
N VAL A 26 -3.05 5.67 14.04
CA VAL A 26 -2.00 6.48 13.40
C VAL A 26 -2.00 7.91 13.92
N GLN A 27 -3.18 8.52 14.14
CA GLN A 27 -3.31 9.84 14.75
C GLN A 27 -2.75 9.86 16.19
N ALA A 28 -3.05 8.83 16.97
CA ALA A 28 -2.50 8.68 18.32
C ALA A 28 -0.98 8.51 18.28
N LEU A 29 -0.45 7.78 17.30
CA LEU A 29 0.98 7.62 17.06
C LEU A 29 1.64 8.98 16.77
N TYR A 30 1.05 9.81 15.90
CA TYR A 30 1.56 11.16 15.63
C TYR A 30 1.59 12.03 16.89
N SER A 31 0.53 12.00 17.69
CA SER A 31 0.45 12.72 18.96
C SER A 31 1.51 12.25 19.96
N PHE A 32 1.77 10.94 20.00
CA PHE A 32 2.80 10.35 20.85
C PHE A 32 4.21 10.77 20.40
N LEU A 33 4.51 10.71 19.09
CA LEU A 33 5.81 11.12 18.55
C LEU A 33 6.06 12.62 18.81
N ALA A 34 5.03 13.45 18.61
CA ALA A 34 5.10 14.88 18.90
C ALA A 34 5.41 15.15 20.38
N ARG A 35 4.75 14.44 21.30
CA ARG A 35 5.02 14.55 22.76
C ARG A 35 6.47 14.15 23.12
N ARG A 36 7.02 13.18 22.39
CA ARG A 36 8.41 12.73 22.59
C ARG A 36 9.44 13.60 21.89
N ARG A 37 9.02 14.66 21.21
CA ARG A 37 9.86 15.57 20.41
C ARG A 37 10.70 14.82 19.35
N ILE A 38 10.18 13.69 18.84
CA ILE A 38 10.83 12.96 17.76
C ILE A 38 10.45 13.68 16.46
N PRO A 39 11.40 14.22 15.68
CA PRO A 39 11.10 14.88 14.41
C PRO A 39 10.62 13.84 13.39
N PHE A 40 9.32 13.75 13.20
CA PHE A 40 8.69 12.87 12.23
C PHE A 40 8.06 13.74 11.12
N GLY A 41 8.94 14.27 10.27
CA GLY A 41 8.59 15.18 9.20
C GLY A 41 7.74 14.51 8.12
N PRO A 42 7.10 15.33 7.25
CA PRO A 42 6.23 14.79 6.20
C PRO A 42 6.96 13.88 5.22
N MET A 43 8.24 14.14 4.93
CA MET A 43 9.02 13.28 4.02
C MET A 43 9.31 11.93 4.65
N ALA A 44 9.57 11.87 5.97
CA ALA A 44 9.72 10.62 6.70
C ALA A 44 8.42 9.80 6.69
N ARG A 45 7.25 10.44 6.83
CA ARG A 45 5.94 9.77 6.75
C ARG A 45 5.71 9.12 5.39
N ILE A 46 5.98 9.83 4.29
CA ILE A 46 5.87 9.30 2.93
C ILE A 46 6.85 8.13 2.72
N THR A 47 8.07 8.23 3.23
CA THR A 47 9.04 7.13 3.16
C THR A 47 8.53 5.88 3.87
N VAL A 48 7.95 6.03 5.08
CA VAL A 48 7.32 4.92 5.80
C VAL A 48 6.16 4.31 5.02
N ALA A 49 5.36 5.14 4.33
CA ALA A 49 4.29 4.66 3.45
C ALA A 49 4.83 3.74 2.35
N PHE A 50 5.89 4.14 1.66
CA PHE A 50 6.53 3.29 0.65
C PHE A 50 7.09 1.99 1.23
N LEU A 51 7.69 2.04 2.42
CA LEU A 51 8.21 0.84 3.09
C LEU A 51 7.08 -0.11 3.48
N MET A 52 5.96 0.40 4.00
CA MET A 52 4.79 -0.40 4.33
C MET A 52 4.17 -1.03 3.08
N ALA A 53 4.05 -0.28 1.98
CA ALA A 53 3.57 -0.80 0.70
C ALA A 53 4.50 -1.89 0.15
N SER A 54 5.82 -1.67 0.17
CA SER A 54 6.81 -2.66 -0.25
C SER A 54 6.75 -3.93 0.59
N GLY A 55 6.66 -3.80 1.92
CA GLY A 55 6.51 -4.92 2.85
C GLY A 55 5.21 -5.71 2.60
N GLY A 56 4.10 -5.02 2.37
CA GLY A 56 2.82 -5.62 2.01
C GLY A 56 2.90 -6.44 0.71
N MET A 57 3.55 -5.89 -0.32
CA MET A 57 3.76 -6.60 -1.59
C MET A 57 4.72 -7.78 -1.46
N ALA A 58 5.78 -7.66 -0.66
CA ALA A 58 6.70 -8.77 -0.38
C ALA A 58 5.98 -9.91 0.36
N TYR A 59 5.14 -9.57 1.34
CA TYR A 59 4.32 -10.54 2.04
C TYR A 59 3.30 -11.20 1.08
N ALA A 60 2.67 -10.41 0.18
CA ALA A 60 1.77 -10.94 -0.85
C ALA A 60 2.47 -11.95 -1.77
N ALA A 61 3.72 -11.69 -2.18
CA ALA A 61 4.53 -12.65 -2.93
C ALA A 61 4.77 -13.95 -2.16
N GLY A 62 5.02 -13.85 -0.84
CA GLY A 62 5.18 -15.01 0.04
C GLY A 62 3.90 -15.84 0.15
N VAL A 63 2.75 -15.19 0.37
CA VAL A 63 1.43 -15.86 0.42
C VAL A 63 1.10 -16.50 -0.93
N GLN A 64 1.39 -15.84 -2.05
CA GLN A 64 1.16 -16.41 -3.38
C GLN A 64 2.04 -17.63 -3.63
N LYS A 65 3.30 -17.62 -3.21
CA LYS A 65 4.17 -18.79 -3.26
C LYS A 65 3.63 -19.94 -2.42
N LEU A 66 3.08 -19.64 -1.24
CA LEU A 66 2.42 -20.63 -0.39
C LEU A 66 1.20 -21.25 -1.09
N ILE A 67 0.39 -20.45 -1.78
CA ILE A 67 -0.77 -20.92 -2.56
C ILE A 67 -0.30 -21.90 -3.65
N TYR A 68 0.81 -21.59 -4.35
CA TYR A 68 1.35 -22.45 -5.39
C TYR A 68 2.01 -23.72 -4.84
N SER A 69 2.43 -23.73 -3.59
CA SER A 69 2.94 -24.94 -2.93
C SER A 69 1.84 -25.84 -2.35
N SER A 70 0.59 -25.33 -2.27
CA SER A 70 -0.56 -26.05 -1.69
C SER A 70 -1.42 -26.67 -2.77
N GLY A 71 -1.89 -27.93 -2.53
CA GLY A 71 -2.81 -28.61 -3.45
C GLY A 71 -4.24 -28.07 -3.37
N PRO A 72 -5.14 -28.53 -4.26
CA PRO A 72 -4.95 -29.63 -5.22
C PRO A 72 -4.31 -29.24 -6.55
N CYS A 73 -4.24 -27.94 -6.93
CA CYS A 73 -3.86 -27.49 -8.27
C CYS A 73 -2.48 -26.83 -8.37
N PHE A 74 -1.75 -26.68 -7.25
CA PHE A 74 -0.40 -26.10 -7.20
C PHE A 74 -0.26 -24.78 -8.02
N GLU A 75 0.54 -24.79 -9.10
CA GLU A 75 0.87 -23.60 -9.90
C GLU A 75 -0.27 -23.07 -10.79
N ALA A 76 -1.33 -23.86 -10.97
CA ALA A 76 -2.50 -23.46 -11.76
C ALA A 76 -3.81 -23.61 -10.95
N PRO A 77 -4.06 -22.76 -9.96
CA PRO A 77 -5.08 -22.95 -8.92
C PRO A 77 -6.51 -23.11 -9.43
N LEU A 78 -6.82 -22.66 -10.65
CA LEU A 78 -8.17 -22.72 -11.24
C LEU A 78 -8.23 -23.48 -12.56
N ALA A 79 -7.09 -23.94 -13.10
CA ALA A 79 -6.99 -24.50 -14.44
C ALA A 79 -6.73 -26.02 -14.46
N CYS A 80 -6.69 -26.68 -13.31
CA CYS A 80 -6.45 -28.13 -13.26
C CYS A 80 -7.77 -28.92 -13.19
N PRO A 81 -7.81 -30.16 -13.71
CA PRO A 81 -8.99 -31.02 -13.66
C PRO A 81 -9.50 -31.30 -12.22
N ALA A 82 -8.61 -31.24 -11.24
CA ALA A 82 -8.95 -31.44 -9.82
C ALA A 82 -9.68 -30.23 -9.19
N SER A 83 -9.72 -29.08 -9.86
CA SER A 83 -10.43 -27.88 -9.38
C SER A 83 -11.93 -27.91 -9.64
N ASN A 84 -12.45 -28.93 -10.35
CA ASN A 84 -13.85 -29.02 -10.73
C ASN A 84 -14.38 -27.70 -11.33
N ASP A 85 -13.81 -27.28 -12.46
CA ASP A 85 -14.08 -26.00 -13.15
C ASP A 85 -13.87 -24.75 -12.27
N GLY A 86 -12.90 -24.78 -11.37
CA GLY A 86 -12.55 -23.64 -10.51
C GLY A 86 -13.37 -23.52 -9.21
N HIS A 87 -14.19 -24.51 -8.90
CA HIS A 87 -14.99 -24.53 -7.68
C HIS A 87 -14.22 -25.00 -6.43
N ILE A 88 -13.12 -25.76 -6.61
CA ILE A 88 -12.30 -26.25 -5.51
C ILE A 88 -11.01 -25.42 -5.46
N PRO A 89 -10.87 -24.47 -4.52
CA PRO A 89 -9.66 -23.66 -4.37
C PRO A 89 -8.54 -24.44 -3.67
N ASN A 90 -7.28 -23.96 -3.84
CA ASN A 90 -6.18 -24.47 -3.03
C ASN A 90 -6.42 -24.24 -1.54
N ASP A 91 -5.97 -25.17 -0.70
CA ASP A 91 -6.25 -25.22 0.75
C ASP A 91 -5.38 -24.21 1.52
N VAL A 92 -5.61 -22.92 1.25
CA VAL A 92 -5.00 -21.79 1.97
C VAL A 92 -6.12 -20.89 2.49
N ASN A 93 -6.05 -20.56 3.78
CA ASN A 93 -7.05 -19.73 4.43
C ASN A 93 -6.99 -18.28 3.92
N VAL A 94 -8.16 -17.70 3.60
CA VAL A 94 -8.28 -16.32 3.11
C VAL A 94 -7.77 -15.27 4.13
N TRP A 95 -7.84 -15.58 5.42
CA TRP A 95 -7.38 -14.68 6.48
C TRP A 95 -5.87 -14.36 6.41
N MET A 96 -5.09 -15.18 5.69
CA MET A 96 -3.67 -14.86 5.42
C MET A 96 -3.48 -13.62 4.54
N GLN A 97 -4.53 -13.11 3.90
CA GLN A 97 -4.49 -11.84 3.17
C GLN A 97 -4.69 -10.60 4.06
N MET A 98 -5.20 -10.77 5.29
CA MET A 98 -5.46 -9.63 6.18
C MET A 98 -4.25 -8.73 6.45
N PRO A 99 -3.04 -9.27 6.71
CA PRO A 99 -1.87 -8.44 6.92
C PRO A 99 -1.50 -7.58 5.70
N ILE A 100 -1.81 -8.05 4.48
CA ILE A 100 -1.58 -7.28 3.25
C ILE A 100 -2.44 -6.03 3.25
N TYR A 101 -3.75 -6.19 3.48
CA TYR A 101 -4.69 -5.07 3.52
C TYR A 101 -4.37 -4.10 4.65
N GLY A 102 -3.98 -4.61 5.83
CA GLY A 102 -3.51 -3.77 6.94
C GLY A 102 -2.29 -2.94 6.58
N ALA A 103 -1.27 -3.54 5.98
CA ALA A 103 -0.06 -2.84 5.56
C ALA A 103 -0.33 -1.79 4.49
N LEU A 104 -1.18 -2.11 3.49
CA LEU A 104 -1.57 -1.17 2.45
C LEU A 104 -2.41 -0.01 2.99
N SER A 105 -3.35 -0.28 3.92
CA SER A 105 -4.15 0.78 4.57
C SER A 105 -3.26 1.75 5.36
N VAL A 106 -2.26 1.24 6.08
CA VAL A 106 -1.27 2.09 6.75
C VAL A 106 -0.49 2.91 5.73
N ALA A 107 -0.05 2.29 4.62
CA ALA A 107 0.65 3.00 3.56
C ALA A 107 -0.20 4.12 2.94
N GLU A 108 -1.49 3.89 2.72
CA GLU A 108 -2.43 4.91 2.23
C GLU A 108 -2.58 6.08 3.20
N ILE A 109 -2.75 5.81 4.51
CA ILE A 109 -2.88 6.85 5.53
C ILE A 109 -1.60 7.69 5.60
N PHE A 110 -0.42 7.05 5.66
CA PHE A 110 0.85 7.77 5.72
C PHE A 110 1.20 8.48 4.39
N GLY A 111 0.89 7.88 3.25
CA GLY A 111 1.23 8.40 1.92
C GLY A 111 0.26 9.48 1.44
N LEU A 112 -0.98 9.09 1.15
CA LEU A 112 -1.99 9.98 0.53
C LEU A 112 -2.41 11.11 1.45
N ALA A 113 -2.65 10.84 2.75
CA ALA A 113 -3.05 11.89 3.67
C ALA A 113 -1.92 12.92 3.84
N THR A 114 -0.67 12.47 4.04
CA THR A 114 0.47 13.39 4.18
C THR A 114 0.76 14.14 2.87
N ALA A 115 0.68 13.48 1.71
CA ALA A 115 0.86 14.14 0.42
C ALA A 115 -0.20 15.24 0.19
N SER A 116 -1.46 14.96 0.53
CA SER A 116 -2.56 15.93 0.46
C SER A 116 -2.36 17.09 1.44
N GLU A 117 -1.96 16.82 2.68
CA GLU A 117 -1.67 17.82 3.72
C GLU A 117 -0.57 18.78 3.26
N VAL A 118 0.59 18.23 2.87
CA VAL A 118 1.75 19.02 2.42
C VAL A 118 1.44 19.82 1.16
N SER A 119 0.73 19.22 0.22
CA SER A 119 0.32 19.89 -1.02
C SER A 119 -0.62 21.07 -0.75
N TYR A 120 -1.56 20.91 0.18
CA TYR A 120 -2.47 21.97 0.57
C TYR A 120 -1.78 23.11 1.32
N GLU A 121 -0.88 22.79 2.26
CA GLU A 121 -0.15 23.78 3.05
C GLU A 121 0.83 24.60 2.22
N LYS A 122 1.54 23.97 1.30
CA LYS A 122 2.55 24.64 0.46
C LYS A 122 1.95 25.36 -0.74
N ALA A 123 0.71 25.08 -1.11
CA ALA A 123 0.05 25.73 -2.24
C ALA A 123 -0.34 27.19 -1.92
N PRO A 124 -0.11 28.12 -2.85
CA PRO A 124 -0.64 29.48 -2.76
C PRO A 124 -2.17 29.47 -2.58
N ARG A 125 -2.73 30.41 -1.80
CA ARG A 125 -4.17 30.43 -1.46
C ARG A 125 -5.10 30.30 -2.67
N GLY A 126 -4.74 30.91 -3.81
CA GLY A 126 -5.54 30.87 -5.05
C GLY A 126 -5.39 29.58 -5.87
N MET A 127 -4.43 28.70 -5.56
CA MET A 127 -4.13 27.49 -6.37
C MET A 127 -4.29 26.17 -5.60
N ARG A 128 -4.82 26.21 -4.39
CA ARG A 128 -4.94 25.02 -3.53
C ARG A 128 -5.77 23.90 -4.17
N SER A 129 -6.87 24.26 -4.81
CA SER A 129 -7.73 23.29 -5.52
C SER A 129 -7.02 22.65 -6.73
N VAL A 130 -6.22 23.43 -7.47
CA VAL A 130 -5.46 22.92 -8.61
C VAL A 130 -4.39 21.93 -8.15
N VAL A 131 -3.63 22.29 -7.10
CA VAL A 131 -2.59 21.41 -6.54
C VAL A 131 -3.21 20.12 -6.01
N GLN A 132 -4.35 20.19 -5.35
CA GLN A 132 -5.07 19.01 -4.85
C GLN A 132 -5.58 18.13 -6.00
N ALA A 133 -6.06 18.74 -7.09
CA ALA A 133 -6.44 18.00 -8.29
C ALA A 133 -5.23 17.27 -8.93
N MET A 134 -4.04 17.87 -8.91
CA MET A 134 -2.82 17.21 -9.39
C MET A 134 -2.42 15.99 -8.54
N VAL A 135 -2.60 16.05 -7.22
CA VAL A 135 -2.40 14.89 -6.33
C VAL A 135 -3.35 13.76 -6.71
N GLN A 136 -4.62 14.05 -6.94
CA GLN A 136 -5.60 13.04 -7.37
C GLN A 136 -5.31 12.52 -8.78
N LEU A 137 -4.85 13.38 -9.69
CA LEU A 137 -4.44 12.96 -11.03
C LEU A 137 -3.28 11.95 -10.98
N SER A 138 -2.32 12.13 -10.07
CA SER A 138 -1.22 11.16 -9.90
C SER A 138 -1.73 9.79 -9.43
N ALA A 139 -2.74 9.75 -8.57
CA ALA A 139 -3.38 8.50 -8.16
C ALA A 139 -4.11 7.82 -9.34
N CYS A 140 -4.81 8.59 -10.18
CA CYS A 140 -5.45 8.09 -11.40
C CYS A 140 -4.42 7.50 -12.38
N LEU A 141 -3.28 8.16 -12.58
CA LEU A 141 -2.20 7.64 -13.42
C LEU A 141 -1.63 6.33 -12.87
N GLY A 142 -1.47 6.23 -11.55
CA GLY A 142 -1.08 4.99 -10.88
C GLY A 142 -2.08 3.85 -11.14
N ALA A 143 -3.37 4.13 -11.06
CA ALA A 143 -4.43 3.16 -11.36
C ALA A 143 -4.41 2.71 -12.83
N LEU A 144 -4.20 3.62 -13.78
CA LEU A 144 -4.06 3.29 -15.20
C LEU A 144 -2.85 2.36 -15.47
N ILE A 145 -1.71 2.62 -14.83
CA ILE A 145 -0.54 1.73 -14.90
C ILE A 145 -0.89 0.36 -14.31
N GLY A 146 -1.62 0.31 -13.19
CA GLY A 146 -2.10 -0.94 -12.59
C GLY A 146 -2.97 -1.76 -13.55
N ILE A 147 -3.91 -1.12 -14.24
CA ILE A 147 -4.76 -1.75 -15.27
C ILE A 147 -3.90 -2.27 -16.43
N ALA A 148 -2.94 -1.48 -16.91
CA ALA A 148 -2.05 -1.89 -17.98
C ALA A 148 -1.15 -3.09 -17.60
N MET A 149 -0.81 -3.23 -16.32
CA MET A 149 -0.06 -4.36 -15.78
C MET A 149 -0.93 -5.61 -15.53
N SER A 150 -2.24 -5.48 -15.50
CA SER A 150 -3.18 -6.58 -15.22
C SER A 150 -2.99 -7.82 -16.11
N PRO A 151 -2.70 -7.72 -17.42
CA PRO A 151 -2.44 -8.89 -18.25
C PRO A 151 -1.20 -9.71 -17.85
N ALA A 152 -0.21 -9.05 -17.21
CA ALA A 152 0.99 -9.72 -16.69
C ALA A 152 0.73 -10.43 -15.35
N ALA A 153 -0.33 -10.05 -14.63
CA ALA A 153 -0.73 -10.64 -13.36
C ALA A 153 -1.55 -11.93 -13.57
N ARG A 154 -0.96 -12.92 -14.24
CA ARG A 154 -1.56 -14.24 -14.50
C ARG A 154 -0.72 -15.34 -13.87
N ASP A 155 -1.38 -16.45 -13.51
CA ASP A 155 -0.69 -17.64 -13.06
C ASP A 155 0.19 -18.23 -14.20
N PRO A 156 1.42 -18.67 -13.92
CA PRO A 156 2.13 -18.76 -12.64
C PRO A 156 2.99 -17.51 -12.27
N TYR A 157 2.87 -16.40 -13.00
CA TYR A 157 3.78 -15.25 -12.87
C TYR A 157 3.45 -14.28 -11.73
N LEU A 158 2.34 -14.49 -10.97
CA LEU A 158 1.92 -13.57 -9.91
C LEU A 158 3.00 -13.34 -8.84
N VAL A 159 3.74 -14.38 -8.47
CA VAL A 159 4.83 -14.25 -7.47
C VAL A 159 5.90 -13.27 -7.96
N ALA A 160 6.30 -13.40 -9.25
CA ALA A 160 7.28 -12.51 -9.84
C ALA A 160 6.79 -11.07 -9.95
N VAL A 161 5.50 -10.87 -10.27
CA VAL A 161 4.85 -9.55 -10.33
C VAL A 161 4.86 -8.89 -8.95
N TYR A 162 4.41 -9.58 -7.90
CA TYR A 162 4.42 -9.02 -6.54
C TYR A 162 5.84 -8.75 -6.03
N ALA A 163 6.80 -9.65 -6.31
CA ALA A 163 8.18 -9.45 -5.92
C ALA A 163 8.83 -8.26 -6.66
N SER A 164 8.55 -8.08 -7.95
CA SER A 164 9.07 -6.95 -8.73
C SER A 164 8.47 -5.63 -8.26
N LEU A 165 7.17 -5.58 -7.94
CA LEU A 165 6.52 -4.40 -7.37
C LEU A 165 7.07 -4.06 -6.00
N ALA A 166 7.30 -5.06 -5.13
CA ALA A 166 7.93 -4.85 -3.82
C ALA A 166 9.34 -4.25 -3.97
N GLY A 167 10.16 -4.81 -4.87
CA GLY A 167 11.50 -4.32 -5.14
C GLY A 167 11.51 -2.89 -5.71
N LEU A 168 10.65 -2.63 -6.69
CA LEU A 168 10.52 -1.29 -7.28
C LEU A 168 10.09 -0.25 -6.25
N THR A 169 9.09 -0.57 -5.43
CA THR A 169 8.60 0.32 -4.37
C THR A 169 9.66 0.57 -3.29
N ALA A 170 10.46 -0.45 -2.94
CA ALA A 170 11.59 -0.29 -2.03
C ALA A 170 12.67 0.64 -2.59
N LEU A 171 13.01 0.49 -3.88
CA LEU A 171 13.95 1.38 -4.56
C LEU A 171 13.44 2.82 -4.63
N CYS A 172 12.16 3.00 -4.94
CA CYS A 172 11.51 4.32 -4.90
C CYS A 172 11.55 4.93 -3.50
N SER A 173 11.32 4.13 -2.45
CA SER A 173 11.41 4.57 -1.05
C SER A 173 12.82 5.07 -0.72
N ALA A 174 13.84 4.29 -1.08
CA ALA A 174 15.24 4.66 -0.86
C ALA A 174 15.60 5.95 -1.63
N GLY A 175 15.27 6.02 -2.92
CA GLY A 175 15.50 7.19 -3.75
C GLY A 175 14.82 8.44 -3.20
N PHE A 176 13.55 8.32 -2.81
CA PHE A 176 12.80 9.40 -2.21
C PHE A 176 13.45 9.90 -0.91
N TRP A 177 13.84 8.98 -0.03
CA TRP A 177 14.52 9.32 1.22
C TRP A 177 15.84 10.06 0.97
N PHE A 178 16.70 9.56 0.08
CA PHE A 178 17.98 10.19 -0.21
C PHE A 178 17.83 11.61 -0.77
N VAL A 179 16.84 11.84 -1.63
CA VAL A 179 16.58 13.14 -2.26
C VAL A 179 15.96 14.13 -1.28
N PHE A 180 14.95 13.67 -0.50
CA PHE A 180 14.12 14.60 0.28
C PHE A 180 14.43 14.64 1.77
N ARG A 181 15.34 13.80 2.30
CA ARG A 181 15.70 13.82 3.73
C ARG A 181 16.23 15.17 4.22
N ALA A 182 16.85 15.94 3.34
CA ALA A 182 17.37 17.27 3.66
C ALA A 182 16.22 18.30 3.85
N TYR A 183 15.08 18.06 3.24
CA TYR A 183 13.92 18.93 3.32
C TYR A 183 13.29 18.94 4.73
N ASP A 184 13.21 17.80 5.39
CA ASP A 184 12.72 17.70 6.77
C ASP A 184 13.64 18.44 7.75
N LYS A 185 14.96 18.49 7.50
CA LYS A 185 15.94 19.22 8.33
C LYS A 185 15.87 20.74 8.15
N GLY A 186 15.42 21.21 6.99
CA GLY A 186 15.28 22.65 6.68
C GLY A 186 13.94 23.25 7.11
N GLY A 187 12.91 22.40 7.35
CA GLY A 187 11.56 22.85 7.69
C GLY A 187 11.39 23.33 9.15
N ASP A 188 12.23 22.88 10.06
CA ASP A 188 12.17 23.31 11.48
C ASP A 188 12.49 24.80 11.71
N GLY A 189 13.16 25.45 10.76
CA GLY A 189 13.50 26.89 10.85
C GLY A 189 12.40 27.85 10.43
N SER A 190 11.37 27.40 9.72
CA SER A 190 10.30 28.25 9.16
C SER A 190 9.02 28.29 10.00
N SER A 191 8.76 27.26 10.79
CA SER A 191 7.54 27.20 11.62
C SER A 191 7.64 27.96 12.94
N ALA A 192 8.81 28.53 13.26
CA ALA A 192 9.04 29.33 14.48
C ALA A 192 8.82 30.84 14.28
N ARG A 193 8.29 31.29 13.15
CA ARG A 193 8.06 32.72 12.83
C ARG A 193 6.64 32.96 12.30
N VAL A 194 5.61 32.52 13.03
CA VAL A 194 4.26 33.09 12.88
C VAL A 194 3.63 33.16 14.27
#